data_26276cbd0f27823dde9591ca542bf1bf
#
_entry.id   26276cbd0f27823dde9591ca542bf1bf
#
_cell.length_a   1.000
_cell.length_b   1.000
_cell.length_c   1.000
_cell.angle_alpha   90.00
_cell.angle_beta   90.00
_cell.angle_gamma   90.00
#
_symmetry.space_group_name_H-M   'P 1'
#
loop_
_entity.id
_entity.type
_entity.pdbx_description
1 polymer ?
#
loop_
_entity_poly.entity_id
_entity_poly.type
_entity_poly.pdbx_seq_one_letter_code
_entity_poly.pdbx_strand_id
1 'polypeptide(L)'
;YLVLTVDLDRPVPERFAGKLGFNLELVPSTLLGKPWIMDNQTGVFPHQAMGPTMKQTSNMEHIGDFNPKGKASLDQLLLDRKTYNPMIADDIVSAPLAVGKQFVLNPQDELAKIMIESEKGDLMLYDGRINHNNGWFVLRSEFPAGTKGDAVKWIIRPTVTKEWRYAPVVQTSQV
;
A
#
# COMPACT_ATOMS: atom_id res chain seq x y z
N TYR A 1 18.89 -9.62 6.96
CA TYR A 1 17.43 -9.50 6.91
C TYR A 1 16.91 -8.88 8.21
N LEU A 2 15.73 -8.28 8.11
CA LEU A 2 14.98 -7.76 9.25
C LEU A 2 13.73 -8.62 9.43
N VAL A 3 13.35 -8.87 10.68
CA VAL A 3 12.07 -9.52 11.01
C VAL A 3 11.20 -8.47 11.67
N LEU A 4 10.02 -8.25 11.10
CA LEU A 4 9.00 -7.39 11.66
C LEU A 4 7.84 -8.25 12.13
N THR A 5 7.43 -8.07 13.38
CA THR A 5 6.29 -8.76 13.97
C THR A 5 5.31 -7.74 14.54
N VAL A 6 4.03 -8.03 14.41
CA VAL A 6 2.94 -7.28 15.07
C VAL A 6 2.17 -8.25 15.94
N ASP A 7 2.12 -7.94 17.23
CA ASP A 7 1.36 -8.67 18.22
C ASP A 7 0.21 -7.82 18.74
N LEU A 8 -0.99 -8.39 18.82
CA LEU A 8 -2.19 -7.70 19.26
C LEU A 8 -2.63 -8.20 20.65
N ASP A 9 -2.63 -7.31 21.62
CA ASP A 9 -3.06 -7.62 23.00
C ASP A 9 -4.53 -8.04 23.09
N ARG A 10 -5.37 -7.54 22.18
CA ARG A 10 -6.81 -7.76 22.16
C ARG A 10 -7.28 -8.22 20.80
N PRO A 11 -8.34 -9.05 20.72
CA PRO A 11 -8.88 -9.47 19.45
C PRO A 11 -9.47 -8.29 18.69
N VAL A 12 -9.28 -8.29 17.37
CA VAL A 12 -9.87 -7.30 16.46
C VAL A 12 -11.39 -7.44 16.48
N PRO A 13 -12.14 -6.39 16.88
CA PRO A 13 -13.59 -6.40 16.83
C PRO A 13 -14.12 -6.51 15.40
N GLU A 14 -15.26 -7.19 15.20
CA GLU A 14 -15.90 -7.40 13.89
C GLU A 14 -16.08 -6.12 13.08
N ARG A 15 -16.48 -5.03 13.74
CA ARG A 15 -16.69 -3.71 13.10
C ARG A 15 -15.43 -3.12 12.44
N PHE A 16 -14.26 -3.67 12.75
CA PHE A 16 -12.97 -3.22 12.20
C PHE A 16 -12.36 -4.24 11.23
N ALA A 17 -13.05 -5.34 10.94
CA ALA A 17 -12.62 -6.30 9.93
C ALA A 17 -12.39 -5.60 8.59
N GLY A 18 -11.25 -5.85 7.95
CA GLY A 18 -10.85 -5.20 6.69
C GLY A 18 -10.48 -3.72 6.79
N LYS A 19 -10.55 -3.12 8.00
CA LYS A 19 -10.20 -1.71 8.23
C LYS A 19 -8.89 -1.52 8.99
N LEU A 20 -8.49 -2.52 9.76
CA LEU A 20 -7.24 -2.52 10.49
C LEU A 20 -6.21 -3.38 9.78
N GLY A 21 -4.96 -2.94 9.83
CA GLY A 21 -3.83 -3.67 9.27
C GLY A 21 -2.51 -3.02 9.63
N PHE A 22 -1.43 -3.67 9.26
CA PHE A 22 -0.10 -3.10 9.29
C PHE A 22 0.27 -2.60 7.89
N ASN A 23 0.73 -1.36 7.80
CA ASN A 23 1.10 -0.70 6.56
C ASN A 23 2.59 -0.39 6.53
N LEU A 24 3.22 -0.65 5.40
CA LEU A 24 4.50 -0.08 5.00
C LEU A 24 4.23 0.90 3.87
N GLU A 25 4.47 2.17 4.13
CA GLU A 25 4.27 3.24 3.17
C GLU A 25 5.52 3.45 2.34
N LEU A 26 5.35 3.49 1.02
CA LEU A 26 6.43 3.58 0.04
C LEU A 26 6.33 4.92 -0.69
N VAL A 27 7.42 5.71 -0.61
CA VAL A 27 7.47 7.07 -1.18
C VAL A 27 7.39 7.03 -2.71
N PRO A 28 6.36 7.62 -3.34
CA PRO A 28 6.15 7.53 -4.77
C PRO A 28 7.28 8.07 -5.62
N SER A 29 7.89 9.21 -5.21
CA SER A 29 8.91 9.89 -6.01
C SER A 29 10.11 9.01 -6.38
N THR A 30 10.40 7.99 -5.57
CA THR A 30 11.52 7.06 -5.81
C THR A 30 11.10 5.80 -6.56
N LEU A 31 9.78 5.59 -6.73
CA LEU A 31 9.22 4.34 -7.23
C LEU A 31 8.53 4.45 -8.58
N LEU A 32 8.08 5.65 -8.96
CA LEU A 32 7.34 5.85 -10.22
C LEU A 32 8.09 5.23 -11.41
N GLY A 33 7.40 4.38 -12.16
CA GLY A 33 7.97 3.64 -13.29
C GLY A 33 8.86 2.45 -12.91
N LYS A 34 9.12 2.21 -11.62
CA LYS A 34 9.92 1.07 -11.17
C LYS A 34 9.10 -0.22 -11.18
N PRO A 35 9.69 -1.35 -11.56
CA PRO A 35 9.01 -2.63 -11.56
C PRO A 35 8.86 -3.21 -10.15
N TRP A 36 7.82 -4.02 -9.99
CA TRP A 36 7.61 -4.86 -8.81
C TRP A 36 7.14 -6.27 -9.22
N ILE A 37 7.34 -7.23 -8.34
CA ILE A 37 6.82 -8.61 -8.45
C ILE A 37 6.08 -8.94 -7.15
N MET A 38 4.91 -9.54 -7.27
CA MET A 38 4.16 -10.10 -6.15
C MET A 38 3.79 -11.54 -6.49
N ASP A 39 4.50 -12.51 -5.91
CA ASP A 39 4.44 -13.92 -6.30
C ASP A 39 4.59 -14.09 -7.83
N ASN A 40 3.53 -14.49 -8.53
CA ASN A 40 3.51 -14.65 -10.00
C ASN A 40 2.97 -13.42 -10.75
N GLN A 41 2.67 -12.32 -10.05
CA GLN A 41 2.17 -11.10 -10.63
C GLN A 41 3.31 -10.09 -10.79
N THR A 42 3.32 -9.37 -11.90
CA THR A 42 4.32 -8.35 -12.17
C THR A 42 3.64 -7.05 -12.57
N GLY A 43 4.25 -5.93 -12.22
CA GLY A 43 3.76 -4.62 -12.61
C GLY A 43 4.82 -3.54 -12.45
N VAL A 44 4.39 -2.32 -12.73
CA VAL A 44 5.17 -1.11 -12.49
C VAL A 44 4.38 -0.14 -11.63
N PHE A 45 5.06 0.65 -10.83
CA PHE A 45 4.41 1.72 -10.09
C PHE A 45 3.97 2.83 -11.06
N PRO A 46 2.67 3.10 -11.18
CA PRO A 46 2.17 4.02 -12.19
C PRO A 46 2.55 5.47 -11.87
N HIS A 47 2.91 6.25 -12.90
CA HIS A 47 3.20 7.67 -12.75
C HIS A 47 1.98 8.46 -12.30
N GLN A 48 0.82 8.16 -12.88
CA GLN A 48 -0.44 8.75 -12.46
C GLN A 48 -1.13 7.85 -11.43
N ALA A 49 -1.82 8.47 -10.48
CA ALA A 49 -2.63 7.73 -9.54
C ALA A 49 -3.79 7.08 -10.30
N MET A 50 -3.66 5.80 -10.56
CA MET A 50 -4.65 5.01 -11.29
C MET A 50 -4.64 3.60 -10.74
N GLY A 51 -5.77 2.96 -10.80
CA GLY A 51 -5.91 1.60 -10.32
C GLY A 51 -7.35 1.25 -10.03
N PRO A 52 -7.61 0.00 -9.71
CA PRO A 52 -8.93 -0.42 -9.31
C PRO A 52 -9.33 0.26 -8.00
N THR A 53 -10.58 0.66 -7.91
CA THR A 53 -11.20 1.15 -6.68
C THR A 53 -12.29 0.19 -6.25
N MET A 54 -12.50 0.11 -4.95
CA MET A 54 -13.59 -0.66 -4.38
C MET A 54 -14.44 0.23 -3.48
N LYS A 55 -15.70 -0.16 -3.35
CA LYS A 55 -16.65 0.50 -2.50
C LYS A 55 -16.40 0.09 -1.04
N GLN A 56 -16.27 1.03 -0.11
CA GLN A 56 -16.43 0.70 1.31
C GLN A 56 -17.90 0.44 1.62
N THR A 57 -18.16 -0.57 2.45
CA THR A 57 -19.52 -1.07 2.67
C THR A 57 -20.38 -0.21 3.61
N SER A 58 -19.79 0.80 4.28
CA SER A 58 -20.49 1.47 5.37
C SER A 58 -21.13 2.82 5.05
N ASN A 59 -20.75 3.50 3.94
CA ASN A 59 -21.23 4.87 3.67
C ASN A 59 -21.53 5.14 2.19
N MET A 60 -22.03 4.18 1.51
CA MET A 60 -21.95 4.13 0.06
C MET A 60 -23.16 4.64 -0.69
N GLU A 61 -24.22 4.96 0.00
CA GLU A 61 -25.37 5.57 -0.64
C GLU A 61 -25.03 6.91 -1.31
N HIS A 62 -24.03 7.62 -0.75
CA HIS A 62 -23.63 8.91 -1.26
C HIS A 62 -22.77 8.87 -2.53
N ILE A 63 -22.13 7.74 -2.82
CA ILE A 63 -21.27 7.60 -4.01
C ILE A 63 -22.00 6.84 -5.13
N GLY A 64 -23.18 6.29 -4.83
CA GLY A 64 -23.98 5.50 -5.76
C GLY A 64 -24.30 6.20 -7.07
N ASP A 65 -24.49 7.50 -7.03
CA ASP A 65 -24.91 8.29 -8.18
C ASP A 65 -23.85 8.38 -9.28
N PHE A 66 -22.57 8.46 -8.93
CA PHE A 66 -21.50 8.50 -9.93
C PHE A 66 -20.80 7.15 -10.12
N ASN A 67 -21.00 6.21 -9.23
CA ASN A 67 -20.52 4.85 -9.39
C ASN A 67 -21.52 3.80 -8.88
N PRO A 68 -22.65 3.62 -9.56
CA PRO A 68 -23.72 2.71 -9.11
C PRO A 68 -23.27 1.25 -8.99
N LYS A 69 -22.14 0.88 -9.63
CA LYS A 69 -21.58 -0.46 -9.54
C LYS A 69 -20.58 -0.61 -8.38
N GLY A 70 -20.34 0.44 -7.62
CA GLY A 70 -19.40 0.42 -6.50
C GLY A 70 -17.94 0.24 -6.89
N LYS A 71 -17.60 0.45 -8.16
CA LYS A 71 -16.22 0.43 -8.68
C LYS A 71 -16.04 1.64 -9.58
N ALA A 72 -14.99 2.40 -9.35
CA ALA A 72 -14.58 3.50 -10.20
C ALA A 72 -13.07 3.42 -10.47
N SER A 73 -12.65 3.86 -11.64
CA SER A 73 -11.25 4.22 -11.86
C SER A 73 -11.04 5.69 -11.48
N LEU A 74 -9.80 6.06 -11.18
CA LEU A 74 -9.47 7.45 -10.94
C LEU A 74 -9.80 8.32 -12.16
N ASP A 75 -9.58 7.82 -13.37
CA ASP A 75 -9.92 8.52 -14.60
C ASP A 75 -11.40 8.87 -14.66
N GLN A 76 -12.26 7.98 -14.23
CA GLN A 76 -13.70 8.21 -14.18
C GLN A 76 -14.07 9.30 -13.16
N LEU A 77 -13.40 9.30 -12.01
CA LEU A 77 -13.56 10.34 -10.98
C LEU A 77 -13.06 11.70 -11.44
N LEU A 78 -11.97 11.74 -12.20
CA LEU A 78 -11.39 12.98 -12.74
C LEU A 78 -12.21 13.52 -13.91
N LEU A 79 -12.79 12.67 -14.74
CA LEU A 79 -13.63 13.06 -15.87
C LEU A 79 -14.97 13.63 -15.42
N ASP A 80 -15.55 13.07 -14.39
CA ASP A 80 -16.84 13.50 -13.85
C ASP A 80 -16.70 14.48 -12.67
N ARG A 81 -16.07 15.62 -12.93
CA ARG A 81 -15.87 16.67 -11.93
C ARG A 81 -17.15 17.23 -11.33
N LYS A 82 -18.30 17.03 -12.00
CA LYS A 82 -19.59 17.50 -11.48
C LYS A 82 -20.10 16.67 -10.33
N THR A 83 -19.75 15.40 -10.31
CA THR A 83 -20.16 14.45 -9.27
C THR A 83 -19.06 14.17 -8.25
N TYR A 84 -17.81 14.56 -8.57
CA TYR A 84 -16.71 14.42 -7.62
C TYR A 84 -16.86 15.37 -6.45
N ASN A 85 -17.09 14.81 -5.28
CA ASN A 85 -17.09 15.54 -4.02
C ASN A 85 -15.90 15.07 -3.17
N PRO A 86 -14.90 15.93 -2.95
CA PRO A 86 -13.72 15.55 -2.18
C PRO A 86 -14.05 15.19 -0.72
N MET A 87 -15.18 15.66 -0.19
CA MET A 87 -15.61 15.32 1.18
C MET A 87 -16.11 13.87 1.32
N ILE A 88 -16.45 13.24 0.21
CA ILE A 88 -16.89 11.82 0.17
C ILE A 88 -15.86 10.92 -0.53
N ALA A 89 -14.75 11.48 -0.98
CA ALA A 89 -13.67 10.72 -1.62
C ALA A 89 -13.06 9.66 -0.68
N ASP A 90 -13.12 9.89 0.62
CA ASP A 90 -12.68 8.93 1.64
C ASP A 90 -13.52 7.63 1.67
N ASP A 91 -14.72 7.66 1.07
CA ASP A 91 -15.55 6.48 0.90
C ASP A 91 -15.12 5.59 -0.26
N ILE A 92 -14.25 6.10 -1.13
CA ILE A 92 -13.64 5.32 -2.21
C ILE A 92 -12.27 4.86 -1.75
N VAL A 93 -12.10 3.56 -1.65
CA VAL A 93 -10.82 2.97 -1.32
C VAL A 93 -10.19 2.32 -2.54
N SER A 94 -8.88 2.36 -2.62
CA SER A 94 -8.16 1.60 -3.63
C SER A 94 -8.41 0.11 -3.41
N ALA A 95 -8.63 -0.63 -4.49
CA ALA A 95 -8.48 -2.08 -4.46
C ALA A 95 -6.98 -2.41 -4.59
N PRO A 96 -6.51 -3.55 -4.07
CA PRO A 96 -5.12 -3.93 -4.21
C PRO A 96 -4.73 -4.10 -5.68
N LEU A 97 -3.56 -3.58 -6.04
CA LEU A 97 -2.93 -3.81 -7.34
C LEU A 97 -2.50 -5.27 -7.47
N ALA A 98 -2.05 -5.87 -6.37
CA ALA A 98 -1.66 -7.26 -6.26
C ALA A 98 -1.82 -7.76 -4.83
N VAL A 99 -2.00 -9.07 -4.69
CA VAL A 99 -2.06 -9.78 -3.40
C VAL A 99 -1.18 -11.02 -3.49
N GLY A 100 -0.38 -11.27 -2.46
CA GLY A 100 0.53 -12.42 -2.42
C GLY A 100 1.24 -12.59 -1.08
N LYS A 101 2.24 -13.44 -1.07
CA LYS A 101 3.08 -13.73 0.10
C LYS A 101 4.48 -13.16 -0.01
N GLN A 102 4.96 -12.95 -1.22
CA GLN A 102 6.29 -12.44 -1.48
C GLN A 102 6.21 -11.22 -2.41
N PHE A 103 6.78 -10.13 -1.96
CA PHE A 103 6.87 -8.88 -2.73
C PHE A 103 8.32 -8.53 -2.99
N VAL A 104 8.63 -8.21 -4.25
CA VAL A 104 9.96 -7.77 -4.67
C VAL A 104 9.85 -6.39 -5.31
N LEU A 105 10.49 -5.43 -4.69
CA LEU A 105 10.65 -4.08 -5.19
C LEU A 105 11.92 -4.00 -6.01
N ASN A 106 11.88 -3.32 -7.17
CA ASN A 106 13.02 -3.12 -8.07
C ASN A 106 13.79 -4.42 -8.38
N PRO A 107 13.14 -5.47 -8.89
CA PRO A 107 13.78 -6.79 -9.07
C PRO A 107 15.01 -6.76 -9.97
N GLN A 108 15.14 -5.75 -10.84
CA GLN A 108 16.24 -5.57 -11.79
C GLN A 108 17.36 -4.68 -11.26
N ASP A 109 17.21 -4.08 -10.10
CA ASP A 109 18.18 -3.16 -9.51
C ASP A 109 18.93 -3.84 -8.36
N GLU A 110 20.13 -4.31 -8.64
CA GLU A 110 20.94 -5.02 -7.64
C GLU A 110 21.31 -4.16 -6.41
N LEU A 111 21.23 -2.84 -6.51
CA LEU A 111 21.54 -1.93 -5.40
C LEU A 111 20.30 -1.49 -4.62
N ALA A 112 19.13 -1.53 -5.24
CA ALA A 112 17.89 -1.04 -4.65
C ALA A 112 16.78 -2.11 -4.55
N LYS A 113 17.11 -3.37 -4.80
CA LYS A 113 16.18 -4.48 -4.66
C LYS A 113 15.85 -4.73 -3.19
N ILE A 114 14.57 -4.82 -2.88
CA ILE A 114 14.06 -5.21 -1.57
C ILE A 114 13.07 -6.35 -1.77
N MET A 115 13.25 -7.43 -1.02
CA MET A 115 12.31 -8.53 -0.94
C MET A 115 11.60 -8.50 0.42
N ILE A 116 10.28 -8.64 0.42
CA ILE A 116 9.47 -8.76 1.61
C ILE A 116 8.65 -10.04 1.48
N GLU A 117 8.78 -10.92 2.46
CA GLU A 117 8.05 -12.18 2.56
C GLU A 117 7.16 -12.15 3.79
N SER A 118 5.89 -12.52 3.63
CA SER A 118 4.97 -12.64 4.76
C SER A 118 4.82 -14.09 5.17
N GLU A 119 5.29 -14.43 6.35
CA GLU A 119 5.04 -15.72 6.97
C GLU A 119 3.62 -15.80 7.55
N LYS A 120 3.01 -14.63 7.83
CA LYS A 120 1.66 -14.56 8.39
C LYS A 120 0.89 -13.37 7.83
N GLY A 121 -0.34 -13.63 7.36
CA GLY A 121 -1.16 -12.69 6.60
C GLY A 121 -0.76 -12.63 5.13
N ASP A 122 -1.56 -11.98 4.31
CA ASP A 122 -1.24 -11.69 2.93
C ASP A 122 -0.60 -10.30 2.83
N LEU A 123 0.25 -10.12 1.83
CA LEU A 123 0.72 -8.81 1.40
C LEU A 123 -0.24 -8.29 0.34
N MET A 124 -0.69 -7.06 0.49
CA MET A 124 -1.55 -6.36 -0.45
C MET A 124 -0.88 -5.06 -0.87
N LEU A 125 -0.66 -4.87 -2.15
CA LEU A 125 -0.07 -3.63 -2.69
C LEU A 125 -1.19 -2.70 -3.16
N TYR A 126 -1.19 -1.46 -2.69
CA TYR A 126 -2.16 -0.44 -3.04
C TYR A 126 -1.52 0.81 -3.62
N ASP A 127 -2.25 1.52 -4.47
CA ASP A 127 -1.97 2.91 -4.81
C ASP A 127 -2.81 3.83 -3.91
N GLY A 128 -2.25 4.21 -2.77
CA GLY A 128 -2.93 5.05 -1.78
C GLY A 128 -3.15 6.51 -2.23
N ARG A 129 -2.53 6.93 -3.36
CA ARG A 129 -2.74 8.26 -3.93
C ARG A 129 -4.15 8.46 -4.48
N ILE A 130 -4.89 7.38 -4.70
CA ILE A 130 -6.30 7.42 -5.08
C ILE A 130 -7.16 8.02 -3.97
N ASN A 131 -6.81 7.75 -2.72
CA ASN A 131 -7.60 8.19 -1.58
C ASN A 131 -7.25 9.61 -1.13
N HIS A 132 -5.96 9.99 -1.25
CA HIS A 132 -5.46 11.29 -0.81
C HIS A 132 -4.47 11.87 -1.81
N ASN A 133 -4.52 13.16 -2.07
CA ASN A 133 -3.60 13.85 -2.96
C ASN A 133 -2.12 13.66 -2.59
N ASN A 134 -1.83 13.44 -1.32
CA ASN A 134 -0.50 13.15 -0.78
C ASN A 134 -0.34 11.67 -0.41
N GLY A 135 -1.18 10.80 -0.94
CA GLY A 135 -1.12 9.37 -0.70
C GLY A 135 0.17 8.75 -1.24
N TRP A 136 0.55 7.63 -0.66
CA TRP A 136 1.74 6.85 -1.01
C TRP A 136 1.33 5.48 -1.53
N PHE A 137 2.24 4.76 -2.15
CA PHE A 137 2.02 3.33 -2.33
C PHE A 137 2.08 2.65 -0.97
N VAL A 138 1.24 1.64 -0.79
CA VAL A 138 1.11 0.96 0.50
C VAL A 138 1.22 -0.54 0.31
N LEU A 139 2.15 -1.16 1.02
CA LEU A 139 2.16 -2.60 1.21
C LEU A 139 1.51 -2.89 2.56
N ARG A 140 0.44 -3.68 2.57
CA ARG A 140 -0.41 -3.87 3.75
C ARG A 140 -0.64 -5.35 4.04
N SER A 141 -0.71 -5.69 5.34
CA SER A 141 -1.37 -6.91 5.82
C SER A 141 -2.56 -6.54 6.67
N GLU A 142 -3.73 -7.04 6.33
CA GLU A 142 -4.97 -6.80 7.09
C GLU A 142 -5.10 -7.75 8.27
N PHE A 143 -5.79 -7.27 9.30
CA PHE A 143 -6.13 -8.06 10.47
C PHE A 143 -7.59 -8.53 10.37
N PRO A 144 -7.84 -9.82 10.13
CA PRO A 144 -9.19 -10.38 10.21
C PRO A 144 -9.83 -10.15 11.59
N ALA A 145 -11.16 -10.14 11.64
CA ALA A 145 -11.88 -10.12 12.90
C ALA A 145 -11.45 -11.28 13.80
N GLY A 146 -11.35 -11.03 15.09
CA GLY A 146 -10.92 -12.00 16.08
C GLY A 146 -9.39 -12.24 16.13
N THR A 147 -8.60 -11.65 15.22
CA THR A 147 -7.13 -11.76 15.27
C THR A 147 -6.62 -11.21 16.60
N LYS A 148 -5.83 -12.03 17.30
CA LYS A 148 -5.17 -11.69 18.57
C LYS A 148 -3.81 -12.36 18.60
N GLY A 149 -2.87 -11.77 19.33
CA GLY A 149 -1.50 -12.25 19.42
C GLY A 149 -0.75 -11.96 18.12
N ASP A 150 0.08 -12.89 17.70
CA ASP A 150 0.91 -12.80 16.52
C ASP A 150 0.07 -12.59 15.23
N ALA A 151 -0.08 -11.34 14.81
CA ALA A 151 -0.96 -10.92 13.73
C ALA A 151 -0.22 -10.80 12.39
N VAL A 152 1.03 -10.31 12.40
CA VAL A 152 1.88 -10.17 11.22
C VAL A 152 3.28 -10.63 11.53
N LYS A 153 3.89 -11.30 10.55
CA LYS A 153 5.32 -11.59 10.56
C LYS A 153 5.87 -11.43 9.15
N TRP A 154 6.67 -10.38 8.95
CA TRP A 154 7.35 -10.10 7.69
C TRP A 154 8.86 -10.29 7.82
N ILE A 155 9.45 -10.88 6.79
CA ILE A 155 10.89 -10.99 6.62
C ILE A 155 11.30 -10.05 5.51
N ILE A 156 12.08 -9.03 5.84
CA ILE A 156 12.52 -8.00 4.89
C ILE A 156 13.98 -8.25 4.58
N ARG A 157 14.29 -8.45 3.29
CA ARG A 157 15.64 -8.69 2.77
C ARG A 157 16.02 -7.56 1.81
N PRO A 158 16.62 -6.47 2.30
CA PRO A 158 17.19 -5.46 1.42
C PRO A 158 18.46 -6.00 0.76
N THR A 159 18.83 -5.46 -0.38
CA THR A 159 20.16 -5.67 -0.94
C THR A 159 21.19 -5.07 0.02
N VAL A 160 22.28 -5.79 0.23
CA VAL A 160 23.37 -5.36 1.08
C VAL A 160 24.59 -5.12 0.20
N THR A 161 25.09 -3.90 0.16
CA THR A 161 26.35 -3.57 -0.48
C THR A 161 27.47 -3.91 0.48
N LYS A 162 28.26 -4.93 0.18
CA LYS A 162 29.29 -5.48 1.08
C LYS A 162 30.34 -4.46 1.53
N GLU A 163 30.62 -3.47 0.70
CA GLU A 163 31.63 -2.44 0.96
C GLU A 163 31.03 -1.10 1.41
N TRP A 164 29.69 -1.06 1.60
CA TRP A 164 29.06 0.15 2.05
C TRP A 164 29.51 0.52 3.45
N ARG A 165 30.07 1.70 3.58
CA ARG A 165 30.46 2.29 4.86
C ARG A 165 29.65 3.56 5.08
N TYR A 166 29.08 3.67 6.27
CA TYR A 166 28.47 4.92 6.68
C TYR A 166 29.55 5.99 6.81
N ALA A 167 29.51 6.98 5.93
CA ALA A 167 30.32 8.19 6.08
C ALA A 167 29.39 9.25 6.68
N PRO A 168 29.67 9.77 7.89
CA PRO A 168 28.87 10.84 8.45
C PRO A 168 28.98 12.08 7.55
N VAL A 169 27.82 12.59 7.11
CA VAL A 169 27.75 13.85 6.37
C VAL A 169 27.58 14.95 7.40
N VAL A 170 28.58 15.76 7.58
CA VAL A 170 28.48 16.99 8.37
C VAL A 170 27.93 18.08 7.46
N GLN A 171 26.68 18.46 7.68
CA GLN A 171 26.10 19.63 7.03
C GLN A 171 26.37 20.84 7.91
N THR A 172 27.18 21.79 7.43
CA THR A 172 27.34 23.10 8.05
C THR A 172 26.36 24.06 7.34
N SER A 173 25.45 24.68 8.08
CA SER A 173 24.69 25.81 7.57
C SER A 173 25.68 26.99 7.42
N GLN A 174 25.79 27.53 6.22
CA GLN A 174 26.39 28.85 6.05
C GLN A 174 25.32 29.87 6.45
N VAL A 175 25.63 30.61 7.52
CA VAL A 175 24.86 31.78 7.93
C VAL A 175 25.35 32.98 7.14
#